data_7f994a989d286cc6fc885fcd2b491675
#
_entry.id   7f994a989d286cc6fc885fcd2b491675
#
_cell.length_a   1.000
_cell.length_b   1.000
_cell.length_c   1.000
_cell.angle_alpha   90.00
_cell.angle_beta   90.00
_cell.angle_gamma   90.00
#
_symmetry.space_group_name_H-M   'P 1'
#
loop_
_entity.id
_entity.type
_entity.pdbx_description
1 polymer ?
#
loop_
_entity_poly.entity_id
_entity_poly.type
_entity_poly.pdbx_seq_one_letter_code
_entity_poly.pdbx_strand_id
1 'polypeptide(L)'
;IERWTPENVPIDPEEASAAQQFLTPHWLEVEAFGLPKDADGNTDFSQTLPADPQRFFTEEFQGSTLDFAAAEITLGAQLSLTGNTYSAGDVISVSQELIGSVINAGFIEQAQEVVDLSAALTDEQKIIAEFWEDGGGTALPPGTFMSFAQFVSARDDHSIDQDAQMFLAMGNAVMNAGIATWQAKVEYDYTRPVRLIRDLGELELIGEKGSTKTPAKKAMWLRLLVVSM
;
A
#
# COMPACT_ATOMS: atom_id res chain seq x y z
N ILE A 1 2.75 -2.09 -13.18
CA ILE A 1 2.09 -1.00 -12.42
C ILE A 1 1.66 -1.45 -11.02
N GLU A 2 1.25 -2.68 -10.82
CA GLU A 2 0.74 -3.19 -9.53
C GLU A 2 1.81 -3.83 -8.63
N ARG A 3 3.03 -4.04 -9.10
CA ARG A 3 4.13 -4.57 -8.29
C ARG A 3 4.93 -3.47 -7.64
N TRP A 4 5.47 -3.75 -6.44
CA TRP A 4 6.33 -2.82 -5.76
C TRP A 4 7.61 -2.57 -6.57
N THR A 5 7.95 -1.30 -6.74
CA THR A 5 9.20 -0.86 -7.35
C THR A 5 9.82 0.25 -6.52
N PRO A 6 11.16 0.29 -6.36
CA PRO A 6 11.83 1.38 -5.65
C PRO A 6 11.52 2.73 -6.29
N GLU A 7 11.21 3.72 -5.47
CA GLU A 7 11.13 5.11 -5.90
C GLU A 7 12.38 5.87 -5.45
N ASN A 8 12.75 6.90 -6.19
CA ASN A 8 13.73 7.86 -5.73
C ASN A 8 13.06 8.82 -4.74
N VAL A 9 13.51 8.77 -3.50
CA VAL A 9 13.06 9.66 -2.43
C VAL A 9 14.20 10.58 -2.01
N PRO A 10 13.93 11.87 -1.76
CA PRO A 10 14.94 12.74 -1.17
C PRO A 10 15.20 12.26 0.27
N ILE A 11 16.46 12.01 0.58
CA ILE A 11 16.93 11.65 1.92
C ILE A 11 17.11 12.93 2.74
N ASP A 12 17.55 13.99 2.09
CA ASP A 12 17.75 15.32 2.63
C ASP A 12 17.32 16.33 1.55
N PRO A 13 16.72 17.49 1.89
CA PRO A 13 16.41 18.53 0.92
C PRO A 13 17.61 19.05 0.12
N GLU A 14 18.84 18.87 0.63
CA GLU A 14 20.09 19.30 0.02
C GLU A 14 20.87 18.15 -0.67
N GLU A 15 20.45 16.90 -0.50
CA GLU A 15 21.10 15.73 -1.06
C GLU A 15 20.35 15.16 -2.27
N ALA A 16 21.12 14.45 -3.12
CA ALA A 16 20.54 13.69 -4.22
C ALA A 16 19.54 12.63 -3.73
N SER A 17 18.47 12.43 -4.48
CA SER A 17 17.51 11.37 -4.20
C SER A 17 18.18 9.98 -4.28
N ALA A 18 17.84 9.10 -3.33
CA ALA A 18 18.26 7.70 -3.36
C ALA A 18 17.07 6.79 -3.64
N ALA A 19 17.33 5.67 -4.31
CA ALA A 19 16.31 4.64 -4.51
C ALA A 19 15.92 4.02 -3.17
N GLN A 20 14.62 3.87 -2.96
CA GLN A 20 14.09 3.12 -1.82
C GLN A 20 14.64 1.69 -1.84
N GLN A 21 14.84 1.15 -0.65
CA GLN A 21 15.17 -0.26 -0.46
C GLN A 21 14.01 -0.94 0.29
N PHE A 22 13.83 -2.23 0.03
CA PHE A 22 12.90 -3.02 0.83
C PHE A 22 13.45 -3.13 2.25
N LEU A 23 12.72 -2.54 3.20
CA LEU A 23 13.19 -2.42 4.57
C LEU A 23 13.09 -3.76 5.30
N THR A 24 14.20 -4.20 5.89
CA THR A 24 14.25 -5.38 6.78
C THR A 24 13.58 -6.65 6.22
N PRO A 25 13.95 -7.16 5.04
CA PRO A 25 13.31 -8.33 4.42
C PRO A 25 13.46 -9.60 5.27
N HIS A 26 14.48 -9.66 6.14
CA HIS A 26 14.73 -10.78 7.03
C HIS A 26 13.70 -10.96 8.17
N TRP A 27 12.73 -10.05 8.30
CA TRP A 27 11.57 -10.27 9.19
C TRP A 27 10.81 -11.58 8.90
N LEU A 28 10.90 -12.07 7.66
CA LEU A 28 10.31 -13.35 7.27
C LEU A 28 11.01 -14.57 7.89
N GLU A 29 12.25 -14.41 8.34
CA GLU A 29 13.05 -15.45 9.00
C GLU A 29 12.81 -15.46 10.52
N VAL A 30 12.10 -14.47 11.06
CA VAL A 30 11.80 -14.36 12.48
C VAL A 30 10.62 -15.25 12.84
N GLU A 31 10.84 -16.16 13.76
CA GLU A 31 9.77 -17.03 14.25
C GLU A 31 8.76 -16.23 15.09
N ALA A 32 7.49 -16.30 14.71
CA ALA A 32 6.42 -15.65 15.45
C ALA A 32 6.13 -16.38 16.77
N PHE A 33 6.06 -15.63 17.86
CA PHE A 33 5.87 -16.19 19.19
C PHE A 33 4.42 -16.57 19.50
N GLY A 34 3.45 -15.79 19.03
CA GLY A 34 2.04 -15.93 19.37
C GLY A 34 1.11 -16.14 18.18
N LEU A 35 1.64 -16.30 16.94
CA LEU A 35 0.82 -16.68 15.80
C LEU A 35 0.59 -18.19 15.77
N PRO A 36 -0.55 -18.63 15.23
CA PRO A 36 -0.84 -20.04 15.03
C PRO A 36 0.27 -20.77 14.26
N LYS A 37 0.37 -22.07 14.44
CA LYS A 37 1.28 -22.94 13.70
C LYS A 37 0.47 -23.89 12.85
N ASP A 38 0.96 -24.18 11.65
CA ASP A 38 0.43 -25.24 10.79
C ASP A 38 0.82 -26.65 11.29
N ALA A 39 0.39 -27.69 10.57
CA ALA A 39 0.68 -29.07 10.93
C ALA A 39 2.18 -29.43 10.90
N ASP A 40 2.98 -28.69 10.14
CA ASP A 40 4.42 -28.87 9.98
C ASP A 40 5.23 -28.01 10.98
N GLY A 41 4.54 -27.21 11.80
CA GLY A 41 5.12 -26.35 12.82
C GLY A 41 5.56 -24.96 12.34
N ASN A 42 5.28 -24.60 11.08
CA ASN A 42 5.54 -23.27 10.56
C ASN A 42 4.46 -22.28 10.99
N THR A 43 4.77 -20.99 10.97
CA THR A 43 3.77 -19.97 11.26
C THR A 43 2.64 -20.00 10.22
N ASP A 44 1.40 -20.12 10.70
CA ASP A 44 0.20 -20.08 9.86
C ASP A 44 -0.30 -18.64 9.73
N PHE A 45 -0.17 -18.07 8.53
CA PHE A 45 -0.62 -16.73 8.20
C PHE A 45 -2.02 -16.68 7.59
N SER A 46 -2.71 -17.80 7.45
CA SER A 46 -4.02 -17.87 6.78
C SER A 46 -5.08 -16.93 7.34
N GLN A 47 -4.97 -16.59 8.63
CA GLN A 47 -5.90 -15.67 9.31
C GLN A 47 -5.40 -14.23 9.40
N THR A 48 -4.15 -13.95 9.00
CA THR A 48 -3.54 -12.63 9.10
C THR A 48 -3.32 -11.97 7.73
N LEU A 49 -3.34 -12.74 6.66
CA LEU A 49 -3.29 -12.20 5.31
C LEU A 49 -4.61 -11.50 4.98
N PRO A 50 -4.57 -10.26 4.46
CA PRO A 50 -5.75 -9.59 3.95
C PRO A 50 -6.27 -10.32 2.68
N ALA A 51 -7.45 -9.93 2.22
CA ALA A 51 -7.95 -10.37 0.92
C ALA A 51 -6.98 -9.96 -0.20
N ASP A 52 -7.00 -10.72 -1.30
CA ASP A 52 -6.16 -10.44 -2.46
C ASP A 52 -6.38 -9.01 -2.96
N PRO A 53 -5.29 -8.29 -3.24
CA PRO A 53 -5.39 -6.94 -3.75
C PRO A 53 -6.01 -6.93 -5.15
N GLN A 54 -6.68 -5.83 -5.48
CA GLN A 54 -7.20 -5.63 -6.83
C GLN A 54 -6.06 -5.64 -7.84
N ARG A 55 -6.24 -6.31 -8.98
CA ARG A 55 -5.30 -6.33 -10.09
C ARG A 55 -5.67 -5.29 -11.14
N PHE A 56 -4.69 -4.82 -11.91
CA PHE A 56 -4.90 -3.79 -12.95
C PHE A 56 -5.81 -4.30 -14.07
N PHE A 57 -5.60 -5.52 -14.53
CA PHE A 57 -6.45 -6.15 -15.52
C PHE A 57 -7.62 -6.91 -14.86
N THR A 58 -8.76 -6.95 -15.54
CA THR A 58 -9.87 -7.85 -15.16
C THR A 58 -9.44 -9.31 -15.30
N GLU A 59 -10.18 -10.23 -14.68
CA GLU A 59 -9.86 -11.67 -14.74
C GLU A 59 -9.71 -12.20 -16.17
N GLU A 60 -10.58 -11.78 -17.07
CA GLU A 60 -10.55 -12.19 -18.48
C GLU A 60 -9.27 -11.70 -19.19
N PHE A 61 -8.73 -10.56 -18.78
CA PHE A 61 -7.58 -9.91 -19.41
C PHE A 61 -6.27 -10.03 -18.63
N GLN A 62 -6.17 -10.91 -17.62
CA GLN A 62 -4.94 -11.12 -16.84
C GLN A 62 -3.73 -11.55 -17.68
N GLY A 63 -3.95 -12.13 -18.86
CA GLY A 63 -2.90 -12.43 -19.84
C GLY A 63 -2.42 -11.22 -20.66
N SER A 64 -3.00 -10.04 -20.47
CA SER A 64 -2.59 -8.81 -21.15
C SER A 64 -1.31 -8.23 -20.56
N THR A 65 -0.61 -7.42 -21.34
CA THR A 65 0.57 -6.67 -20.90
C THR A 65 0.41 -5.19 -21.15
N LEU A 66 0.92 -4.37 -20.24
CA LEU A 66 0.95 -2.91 -20.35
C LEU A 66 2.35 -2.45 -20.74
N ASP A 67 2.49 -1.80 -21.89
CA ASP A 67 3.63 -0.92 -22.16
C ASP A 67 3.32 0.47 -21.61
N PHE A 68 3.88 0.75 -20.44
CA PHE A 68 3.61 2.01 -19.73
C PHE A 68 4.15 3.22 -20.52
N ALA A 69 5.31 3.10 -21.15
CA ALA A 69 5.96 4.20 -21.85
C ALA A 69 5.21 4.59 -23.14
N ALA A 70 4.62 3.60 -23.83
CA ALA A 70 3.81 3.83 -25.01
C ALA A 70 2.35 4.15 -24.67
N ALA A 71 1.91 3.93 -23.43
CA ALA A 71 0.52 3.92 -22.99
C ALA A 71 -0.33 2.96 -23.86
N GLU A 72 0.17 1.73 -24.04
CA GLU A 72 -0.46 0.70 -24.87
C GLU A 72 -0.66 -0.60 -24.09
N ILE A 73 -1.73 -1.31 -24.43
CA ILE A 73 -2.04 -2.64 -23.90
C ILE A 73 -2.00 -3.64 -25.06
N THR A 74 -1.21 -4.70 -24.90
CA THR A 74 -1.33 -5.91 -25.73
C THR A 74 -2.37 -6.83 -25.08
N LEU A 75 -3.45 -7.11 -25.79
CA LEU A 75 -4.59 -7.87 -25.28
C LEU A 75 -4.24 -9.34 -25.07
N GLY A 76 -4.60 -9.90 -23.93
CA GLY A 76 -4.49 -11.33 -23.63
C GLY A 76 -5.71 -12.13 -24.05
N ALA A 77 -6.82 -11.47 -24.36
CA ALA A 77 -8.09 -12.07 -24.77
C ALA A 77 -8.77 -11.25 -25.88
N GLN A 78 -9.85 -11.78 -26.44
CA GLN A 78 -10.66 -11.06 -27.42
C GLN A 78 -11.47 -9.95 -26.76
N LEU A 79 -11.45 -8.75 -27.32
CA LEU A 79 -12.22 -7.60 -26.85
C LEU A 79 -13.23 -7.16 -27.91
N SER A 80 -14.48 -6.95 -27.49
CA SER A 80 -15.50 -6.25 -28.29
C SER A 80 -15.79 -4.92 -27.63
N LEU A 81 -15.46 -3.82 -28.31
CA LEU A 81 -15.63 -2.47 -27.77
C LEU A 81 -16.11 -1.52 -28.87
N THR A 82 -17.16 -0.77 -28.60
CA THR A 82 -17.72 0.27 -29.51
C THR A 82 -17.95 -0.20 -30.95
N GLY A 83 -18.39 -1.45 -31.13
CA GLY A 83 -18.63 -2.05 -32.45
C GLY A 83 -17.40 -2.59 -33.19
N ASN A 84 -16.23 -2.47 -32.58
CA ASN A 84 -14.99 -3.11 -33.07
C ASN A 84 -14.71 -4.40 -32.32
N THR A 85 -14.06 -5.35 -32.99
CA THR A 85 -13.57 -6.58 -32.38
C THR A 85 -12.06 -6.64 -32.53
N TYR A 86 -11.38 -6.85 -31.42
CA TYR A 86 -9.93 -7.01 -31.32
C TYR A 86 -9.62 -8.45 -30.91
N SER A 87 -8.55 -9.00 -31.41
CA SER A 87 -8.10 -10.35 -31.06
C SER A 87 -7.05 -10.34 -29.95
N ALA A 88 -6.85 -11.46 -29.29
CA ALA A 88 -5.68 -11.64 -28.44
C ALA A 88 -4.40 -11.38 -29.23
N GLY A 89 -3.49 -10.58 -28.67
CA GLY A 89 -2.26 -10.12 -29.31
C GLY A 89 -2.37 -8.75 -30.00
N ASP A 90 -3.58 -8.23 -30.21
CA ASP A 90 -3.73 -6.87 -30.74
C ASP A 90 -3.27 -5.83 -29.71
N VAL A 91 -2.71 -4.73 -30.19
CA VAL A 91 -2.25 -3.61 -29.38
C VAL A 91 -3.26 -2.47 -29.49
N ILE A 92 -3.69 -1.96 -28.33
CA ILE A 92 -4.64 -0.85 -28.23
C ILE A 92 -4.10 0.22 -27.28
N SER A 93 -4.46 1.47 -27.51
CA SER A 93 -4.08 2.57 -26.62
C SER A 93 -4.85 2.51 -25.31
N VAL A 94 -4.18 2.82 -24.20
CA VAL A 94 -4.82 2.98 -22.90
C VAL A 94 -5.82 4.13 -22.98
N SER A 95 -7.03 3.90 -22.47
CA SER A 95 -8.07 4.93 -22.37
C SER A 95 -9.05 4.61 -21.26
N GLN A 96 -9.81 5.61 -20.82
CA GLN A 96 -10.86 5.43 -19.80
C GLN A 96 -12.01 4.52 -20.30
N GLU A 97 -12.20 4.36 -21.61
CA GLU A 97 -13.22 3.48 -22.17
C GLU A 97 -12.94 1.99 -21.89
N LEU A 98 -11.69 1.65 -21.55
CA LEU A 98 -11.29 0.29 -21.20
C LEU A 98 -11.60 -0.06 -19.75
N ILE A 99 -11.95 0.93 -18.91
CA ILE A 99 -12.27 0.69 -17.49
C ILE A 99 -13.59 -0.08 -17.39
N GLY A 100 -13.55 -1.18 -16.64
CA GLY A 100 -14.67 -2.11 -16.48
C GLY A 100 -14.72 -3.23 -17.52
N SER A 101 -13.94 -3.13 -18.60
CA SER A 101 -13.81 -4.21 -19.61
C SER A 101 -12.42 -4.87 -19.54
N VAL A 102 -11.38 -4.18 -19.92
CA VAL A 102 -9.99 -4.64 -19.88
C VAL A 102 -9.32 -4.25 -18.56
N ILE A 103 -9.48 -2.98 -18.16
CA ILE A 103 -8.93 -2.44 -16.92
C ILE A 103 -9.94 -2.62 -15.80
N ASN A 104 -9.51 -3.18 -14.70
CA ASN A 104 -10.36 -3.42 -13.53
C ASN A 104 -10.83 -2.12 -12.89
N ALA A 105 -12.14 -1.90 -12.88
CA ALA A 105 -12.75 -0.71 -12.31
C ALA A 105 -12.41 -0.56 -10.80
N GLY A 106 -12.44 -1.64 -10.03
CA GLY A 106 -12.10 -1.61 -8.61
C GLY A 106 -10.66 -1.18 -8.33
N PHE A 107 -9.72 -1.51 -9.22
CA PHE A 107 -8.33 -1.05 -9.13
C PHE A 107 -8.24 0.48 -9.33
N ILE A 108 -8.99 1.02 -10.28
CA ILE A 108 -9.04 2.46 -10.54
C ILE A 108 -9.77 3.21 -9.41
N GLU A 109 -10.88 2.67 -8.94
CA GLU A 109 -11.70 3.26 -7.87
C GLU A 109 -10.90 3.42 -6.56
N GLN A 110 -10.11 2.42 -6.15
CA GLN A 110 -9.23 2.52 -4.98
C GLN A 110 -8.25 3.70 -5.07
N ALA A 111 -7.62 3.86 -6.23
CA ALA A 111 -6.67 4.95 -6.43
C ALA A 111 -7.38 6.32 -6.47
N GLN A 112 -8.54 6.40 -7.12
CA GLN A 112 -9.34 7.62 -7.19
C GLN A 112 -9.87 8.02 -5.81
N GLU A 113 -10.31 7.06 -4.99
CA GLU A 113 -10.75 7.31 -3.61
C GLU A 113 -9.65 7.99 -2.78
N VAL A 114 -8.40 7.52 -2.87
CA VAL A 114 -7.28 8.15 -2.15
C VAL A 114 -7.05 9.59 -2.62
N VAL A 115 -7.17 9.86 -3.92
CA VAL A 115 -7.06 11.21 -4.49
C VAL A 115 -8.18 12.11 -3.94
N ASP A 116 -9.41 11.64 -3.95
CA ASP A 116 -10.59 12.40 -3.51
C ASP A 116 -10.55 12.67 -2.00
N LEU A 117 -10.20 11.69 -1.19
CA LEU A 117 -10.00 11.85 0.26
C LEU A 117 -8.88 12.84 0.56
N SER A 118 -7.75 12.73 -0.13
CA SER A 118 -6.62 13.66 0.05
C SER A 118 -6.98 15.11 -0.33
N ALA A 119 -7.84 15.30 -1.34
CA ALA A 119 -8.31 16.62 -1.75
C ALA A 119 -9.29 17.26 -0.74
N ALA A 120 -10.01 16.43 0.02
CA ALA A 120 -11.05 16.83 0.96
C ALA A 120 -10.60 16.82 2.44
N LEU A 121 -9.32 16.56 2.74
CA LEU A 121 -8.81 16.48 4.11
C LEU A 121 -9.07 17.76 4.91
N THR A 122 -9.70 17.58 6.08
CA THR A 122 -9.79 18.62 7.11
C THR A 122 -8.47 18.77 7.87
N ASP A 123 -8.28 19.86 8.58
CA ASP A 123 -7.07 20.07 9.38
C ASP A 123 -6.97 19.03 10.53
N GLU A 124 -8.10 18.60 11.09
CA GLU A 124 -8.14 17.49 12.07
C GLU A 124 -7.63 16.18 11.47
N GLN A 125 -8.09 15.83 10.27
CA GLN A 125 -7.63 14.61 9.58
C GLN A 125 -6.14 14.66 9.24
N LYS A 126 -5.61 15.85 8.89
CA LYS A 126 -4.17 16.02 8.67
C LYS A 126 -3.37 15.78 9.94
N ILE A 127 -3.82 16.33 11.07
CA ILE A 127 -3.16 16.11 12.38
C ILE A 127 -3.20 14.62 12.76
N ILE A 128 -4.32 13.93 12.53
CA ILE A 128 -4.44 12.50 12.76
C ILE A 128 -3.44 11.72 11.90
N ALA A 129 -3.34 12.07 10.61
CA ALA A 129 -2.40 11.44 9.69
C ALA A 129 -0.94 11.65 10.12
N GLU A 130 -0.57 12.87 10.50
CA GLU A 130 0.77 13.20 11.01
C GLU A 130 1.09 12.43 12.31
N PHE A 131 0.12 12.34 13.23
CA PHE A 131 0.31 11.63 14.49
C PHE A 131 0.57 10.12 14.28
N TRP A 132 -0.14 9.50 13.34
CA TRP A 132 -0.02 8.07 13.06
C TRP A 132 1.00 7.71 11.98
N GLU A 133 1.72 8.70 11.45
CA GLU A 133 2.76 8.44 10.46
C GLU A 133 3.86 7.53 11.02
N ASP A 134 4.25 7.75 12.28
CA ASP A 134 5.30 6.98 12.98
C ASP A 134 6.55 6.73 12.10
N GLY A 135 6.92 7.75 11.32
CA GLY A 135 7.97 7.69 10.33
C GLY A 135 9.39 7.72 10.90
N GLY A 136 10.38 7.85 10.00
CA GLY A 136 11.79 7.94 10.39
C GLY A 136 12.04 9.11 11.37
N GLY A 137 12.80 8.83 12.43
CA GLY A 137 13.08 9.81 13.49
C GLY A 137 12.10 9.79 14.65
N THR A 138 11.05 8.97 14.59
CA THR A 138 10.10 8.71 15.70
C THR A 138 10.43 7.42 16.43
N ALA A 139 9.61 7.08 17.43
CA ALA A 139 9.69 5.78 18.13
C ALA A 139 9.26 4.60 17.26
N LEU A 140 8.75 4.88 16.04
CA LEU A 140 8.10 3.93 15.15
C LEU A 140 6.86 3.27 15.79
N PRO A 141 5.97 2.58 15.04
CA PRO A 141 4.77 1.99 15.63
C PRO A 141 5.01 1.14 16.88
N PRO A 142 6.07 0.30 16.96
CA PRO A 142 6.33 -0.46 18.20
C PRO A 142 6.58 0.42 19.42
N GLY A 143 7.37 1.49 19.28
CA GLY A 143 7.65 2.39 20.39
C GLY A 143 6.45 3.23 20.81
N THR A 144 5.61 3.64 19.85
CA THR A 144 4.35 4.35 20.11
C THR A 144 3.41 3.49 20.96
N PHE A 145 3.21 2.23 20.62
CA PHE A 145 2.40 1.31 21.44
C PHE A 145 3.00 1.06 22.83
N MET A 146 4.34 0.97 22.95
CA MET A 146 5.01 0.89 24.25
C MET A 146 4.79 2.15 25.09
N SER A 147 4.77 3.33 24.48
CA SER A 147 4.45 4.59 25.17
C SER A 147 3.01 4.61 25.69
N PHE A 148 2.07 4.07 24.92
CA PHE A 148 0.68 3.91 25.40
C PHE A 148 0.60 2.97 26.60
N ALA A 149 1.33 1.85 26.60
CA ALA A 149 1.39 0.96 27.74
C ALA A 149 1.97 1.65 28.98
N GLN A 150 3.02 2.47 28.84
CA GLN A 150 3.56 3.28 29.94
C GLN A 150 2.53 4.27 30.49
N PHE A 151 1.77 4.92 29.60
CA PHE A 151 0.70 5.82 30.02
C PHE A 151 -0.40 5.10 30.79
N VAL A 152 -0.83 3.91 30.34
CA VAL A 152 -1.85 3.09 31.01
C VAL A 152 -1.35 2.65 32.39
N SER A 153 -0.11 2.16 32.49
CA SER A 153 0.52 1.78 33.74
C SER A 153 0.46 2.92 34.79
N ALA A 154 0.87 4.12 34.37
CA ALA A 154 0.87 5.29 35.24
C ALA A 154 -0.54 5.78 35.59
N ARG A 155 -1.49 5.73 34.65
CA ARG A 155 -2.87 6.15 34.88
C ARG A 155 -3.60 5.26 35.89
N ASP A 156 -3.39 3.94 35.75
CA ASP A 156 -4.15 2.93 36.51
C ASP A 156 -3.38 2.42 37.72
N ASP A 157 -2.22 3.01 38.06
CA ASP A 157 -1.36 2.69 39.20
C ASP A 157 -1.03 1.18 39.29
N HIS A 158 -0.55 0.64 38.16
CA HIS A 158 -0.23 -0.78 38.03
C HIS A 158 0.85 -1.22 39.04
N SER A 159 0.66 -2.40 39.62
CA SER A 159 1.74 -3.11 40.29
C SER A 159 2.77 -3.62 39.30
N ILE A 160 3.96 -3.95 39.78
CA ILE A 160 5.03 -4.51 38.96
C ILE A 160 4.61 -5.80 38.21
N ASP A 161 3.75 -6.62 38.83
CA ASP A 161 3.22 -7.85 38.24
C ASP A 161 2.26 -7.54 37.08
N GLN A 162 1.42 -6.52 37.22
CA GLN A 162 0.51 -6.05 36.17
C GLN A 162 1.31 -5.46 34.99
N ASP A 163 2.32 -4.67 35.28
CA ASP A 163 3.21 -4.12 34.27
C ASP A 163 3.96 -5.21 33.51
N ALA A 164 4.52 -6.19 34.23
CA ALA A 164 5.22 -7.31 33.59
C ALA A 164 4.31 -8.07 32.61
N GLN A 165 3.05 -8.33 33.01
CA GLN A 165 2.06 -8.99 32.15
C GLN A 165 1.68 -8.12 30.94
N MET A 166 1.39 -6.83 31.17
CA MET A 166 0.99 -5.91 30.10
C MET A 166 2.10 -5.70 29.08
N PHE A 167 3.34 -5.43 29.51
CA PHE A 167 4.44 -5.20 28.59
C PHE A 167 4.86 -6.47 27.86
N LEU A 168 4.78 -7.65 28.49
CA LEU A 168 4.99 -8.92 27.80
C LEU A 168 3.93 -9.14 26.69
N ALA A 169 2.66 -8.92 27.01
CA ALA A 169 1.58 -9.06 26.03
C ALA A 169 1.71 -8.06 24.89
N MET A 170 1.98 -6.79 25.20
CA MET A 170 2.18 -5.73 24.19
C MET A 170 3.38 -6.02 23.30
N GLY A 171 4.52 -6.39 23.86
CA GLY A 171 5.73 -6.71 23.11
C GLY A 171 5.51 -7.86 22.13
N ASN A 172 4.86 -8.93 22.57
CA ASN A 172 4.52 -10.06 21.71
C ASN A 172 3.51 -9.68 20.63
N ALA A 173 2.48 -8.91 20.96
CA ALA A 173 1.48 -8.48 19.98
C ALA A 173 2.11 -7.61 18.88
N VAL A 174 2.94 -6.65 19.25
CA VAL A 174 3.63 -5.76 18.29
C VAL A 174 4.61 -6.53 17.41
N MET A 175 5.38 -7.46 17.98
CA MET A 175 6.31 -8.31 17.24
C MET A 175 5.55 -9.19 16.21
N ASN A 176 4.48 -9.86 16.64
CA ASN A 176 3.67 -10.71 15.77
C ASN A 176 2.98 -9.90 14.67
N ALA A 177 2.50 -8.70 14.97
CA ALA A 177 1.93 -7.78 13.98
C ALA A 177 2.97 -7.37 12.92
N GLY A 178 4.21 -7.10 13.34
CA GLY A 178 5.32 -6.82 12.43
C GLY A 178 5.58 -8.00 11.48
N ILE A 179 5.71 -9.21 12.00
CA ILE A 179 5.96 -10.43 11.21
C ILE A 179 4.83 -10.64 10.21
N ALA A 180 3.55 -10.59 10.64
CA ALA A 180 2.39 -10.76 9.77
C ALA A 180 2.33 -9.67 8.68
N THR A 181 2.64 -8.43 9.02
CA THR A 181 2.67 -7.33 8.05
C THR A 181 3.74 -7.54 6.99
N TRP A 182 4.95 -7.97 7.38
CA TRP A 182 6.03 -8.24 6.41
C TRP A 182 5.71 -9.44 5.52
N GLN A 183 5.08 -10.49 6.08
CA GLN A 183 4.58 -11.61 5.28
C GLN A 183 3.60 -11.12 4.21
N ALA A 184 2.61 -10.31 4.56
CA ALA A 184 1.67 -9.76 3.59
C ALA A 184 2.35 -8.90 2.50
N LYS A 185 3.33 -8.08 2.89
CA LYS A 185 4.09 -7.26 1.93
C LYS A 185 4.84 -8.09 0.90
N VAL A 186 5.43 -9.20 1.31
CA VAL A 186 6.18 -10.08 0.41
C VAL A 186 5.25 -10.97 -0.41
N GLU A 187 4.19 -11.50 0.21
CA GLU A 187 3.20 -12.35 -0.46
C GLU A 187 2.56 -11.64 -1.65
N TYR A 188 2.10 -10.41 -1.43
CA TYR A 188 1.41 -9.66 -2.47
C TYR A 188 2.33 -8.85 -3.38
N ASP A 189 3.54 -8.52 -2.94
CA ASP A 189 4.49 -7.69 -3.71
C ASP A 189 3.80 -6.47 -4.37
N TYR A 190 2.91 -5.81 -3.62
CA TYR A 190 1.99 -4.83 -4.15
C TYR A 190 2.55 -3.42 -4.07
N THR A 191 2.22 -2.60 -5.08
CA THR A 191 2.70 -1.22 -5.17
C THR A 191 2.14 -0.34 -4.05
N ARG A 192 2.85 0.74 -3.74
CA ARG A 192 2.35 1.76 -2.80
C ARG A 192 1.38 2.72 -3.50
N PRO A 193 0.33 3.22 -2.81
CA PRO A 193 -0.64 4.14 -3.37
C PRO A 193 -0.02 5.37 -4.05
N VAL A 194 1.05 5.93 -3.49
CA VAL A 194 1.73 7.10 -4.07
C VAL A 194 2.30 6.81 -5.46
N ARG A 195 2.84 5.62 -5.68
CA ARG A 195 3.37 5.22 -6.98
C ARG A 195 2.22 4.94 -7.94
N LEU A 196 1.25 4.16 -7.49
CA LEU A 196 0.07 3.82 -8.28
C LEU A 196 -0.66 5.05 -8.80
N ILE A 197 -0.92 6.03 -7.93
CA ILE A 197 -1.61 7.27 -8.30
C ILE A 197 -0.83 8.06 -9.35
N ARG A 198 0.51 8.10 -9.24
CA ARG A 198 1.32 8.73 -10.28
C ARG A 198 1.20 8.03 -11.62
N ASP A 199 1.40 6.72 -11.62
CA ASP A 199 1.35 5.90 -12.82
C ASP A 199 -0.02 5.99 -13.50
N LEU A 200 -1.12 5.91 -12.74
CA LEU A 200 -2.47 6.06 -13.27
C LEU A 200 -2.78 7.48 -13.75
N GLY A 201 -2.20 8.48 -13.11
CA GLY A 201 -2.30 9.88 -13.55
C GLY A 201 -1.56 10.15 -14.85
N GLU A 202 -0.40 9.52 -15.06
CA GLU A 202 0.35 9.59 -16.33
C GLU A 202 -0.40 8.91 -17.47
N LEU A 203 -1.15 7.84 -17.17
CA LEU A 203 -2.01 7.15 -18.13
C LEU A 203 -3.39 7.83 -18.32
N GLU A 204 -3.64 8.95 -17.68
CA GLU A 204 -4.92 9.70 -17.71
C GLU A 204 -6.13 8.86 -17.24
N LEU A 205 -5.91 7.82 -16.46
CA LEU A 205 -6.97 6.94 -15.95
C LEU A 205 -7.63 7.46 -14.69
N ILE A 206 -6.95 8.32 -13.92
CA ILE A 206 -7.46 9.02 -12.72
C ILE A 206 -7.10 10.50 -12.78
N GLY A 207 -7.84 11.33 -12.05
CA GLY A 207 -7.53 12.76 -11.94
C GLY A 207 -8.62 13.57 -11.27
N GLU A 208 -8.36 14.85 -11.03
CA GLU A 208 -9.42 15.78 -10.61
C GLU A 208 -10.42 15.95 -11.75
N LYS A 209 -11.71 15.72 -11.48
CA LYS A 209 -12.80 15.95 -12.44
C LYS A 209 -12.72 17.37 -13.01
N GLY A 210 -12.26 17.50 -14.26
CA GLY A 210 -12.14 18.79 -14.94
C GLY A 210 -10.78 19.51 -14.80
N SER A 211 -9.74 18.89 -14.24
CA SER A 211 -8.40 19.48 -14.13
C SER A 211 -7.48 18.95 -15.24
N THR A 212 -6.95 19.87 -16.04
CA THR A 212 -5.87 19.60 -17.02
C THR A 212 -4.47 19.65 -16.37
N LYS A 213 -4.38 19.62 -15.05
CA LYS A 213 -3.10 19.74 -14.32
C LYS A 213 -2.80 18.44 -13.57
N THR A 214 -1.67 17.85 -13.92
CA THR A 214 -1.08 16.68 -13.28
C THR A 214 -1.09 16.81 -11.74
N PRO A 215 -1.48 15.76 -10.99
CA PRO A 215 -1.63 15.77 -9.51
C PRO A 215 -0.34 16.05 -8.72
N ALA A 216 0.80 16.22 -9.39
CA ALA A 216 2.14 16.24 -8.79
C ALA A 216 2.37 17.25 -7.65
N LYS A 217 1.60 18.33 -7.55
CA LYS A 217 1.78 19.33 -6.47
C LYS A 217 0.96 19.08 -5.21
N LYS A 218 -0.10 18.28 -5.23
CA LYS A 218 -0.88 17.86 -4.05
C LYS A 218 -0.35 16.58 -3.39
N ALA A 219 0.55 15.86 -4.04
CA ALA A 219 1.14 14.62 -3.56
C ALA A 219 2.00 14.76 -2.28
N MET A 220 2.24 15.98 -1.79
CA MET A 220 3.00 16.18 -0.53
C MET A 220 2.25 15.64 0.69
N TRP A 221 0.91 15.72 0.73
CA TRP A 221 0.08 15.15 1.80
C TRP A 221 -0.16 13.65 1.64
N LEU A 222 -0.17 13.14 0.41
CA LEU A 222 -0.16 11.71 0.12
C LEU A 222 1.10 11.01 0.65
N ARG A 223 2.23 11.72 0.78
CA ARG A 223 3.44 11.17 1.42
C ARG A 223 3.21 10.82 2.88
N LEU A 224 2.42 11.61 3.62
CA LEU A 224 2.14 11.39 5.04
C LEU A 224 1.21 10.20 5.27
N LEU A 225 0.16 10.04 4.47
CA LEU A 225 -0.81 8.95 4.62
C LEU A 225 -0.27 7.56 4.21
N VAL A 226 0.79 7.49 3.45
CA VAL A 226 1.25 6.26 2.76
C VAL A 226 2.57 5.71 3.29
N VAL A 227 3.26 6.43 4.16
CA VAL A 227 4.52 5.93 4.77
C VAL A 227 4.25 4.92 5.90
N SER A 228 3.02 4.90 6.44
CA SER A 228 2.65 4.11 7.62
C SER A 228 1.97 2.75 7.34
N MET A 229 1.82 2.35 6.07
CA MET A 229 1.31 1.02 5.75
C MET A 229 2.35 0.14 5.09
#